data_38666a83bb00c013c04222a9fc07af27
#
_entry.id   38666a83bb00c013c04222a9fc07af27
#
_cell.length_a   1.000
_cell.length_b   1.000
_cell.length_c   1.000
_cell.angle_alpha   90.00
_cell.angle_beta   90.00
_cell.angle_gamma   90.00
#
_symmetry.space_group_name_H-M   'P 1'
#
loop_
_entity.id
_entity.type
_entity.pdbx_description
1 polymer ?
#
loop_
_entity_poly.entity_id
_entity_poly.type
_entity_poly.pdbx_seq_one_letter_code
_entity_poly.pdbx_strand_id
1 'polypeptide(L)'
;MEEKRIVKPWQAGLMRLAGIAAGAVMAMLCQGVSLHDILTVMYSGFSADTGSDVVNSMLNRGGFTSMLSTIGLLIAAGIFGAPLRTAGVVDVLLAFVERIAKTSRSMSLGVLILHAVFFTITGAYYVSYPVVGGMVKDLYPEYHLDRKNLMRTMLDTGTGLAPMVSWSTTGSYTATTLGVSNLAFAPFAPMLWLSIVFSVIYAVTGIG
;
A
#
# COMPACT_ATOMS: atom_id res chain seq x y z
N MET A 1 -10.62 27.22 -3.86
CA MET A 1 -11.06 26.42 -5.04
C MET A 1 -11.48 25.05 -4.52
N GLU A 2 -12.78 24.82 -4.53
CA GLU A 2 -13.36 23.55 -4.09
C GLU A 2 -13.01 22.48 -5.13
N GLU A 3 -12.12 21.57 -4.77
CA GLU A 3 -11.74 20.44 -5.62
C GLU A 3 -12.96 19.56 -5.83
N LYS A 4 -13.59 19.66 -6.99
CA LYS A 4 -14.70 18.80 -7.39
C LYS A 4 -14.21 17.35 -7.38
N ARG A 5 -14.43 16.64 -6.27
CA ARG A 5 -14.25 15.18 -6.26
C ARG A 5 -15.15 14.58 -7.33
N ILE A 6 -14.54 14.08 -8.39
CA ILE A 6 -15.24 13.50 -9.54
C ILE A 6 -16.14 12.34 -9.12
N VAL A 7 -15.76 11.61 -8.04
CA VAL A 7 -16.51 10.47 -7.50
C VAL A 7 -16.48 10.51 -5.98
N LYS A 8 -17.64 10.42 -5.35
CA LYS A 8 -17.73 10.28 -3.89
C LYS A 8 -17.23 8.90 -3.46
N PRO A 9 -16.59 8.73 -2.27
CA PRO A 9 -16.02 7.45 -1.83
C PRO A 9 -17.00 6.26 -1.88
N TRP A 10 -18.28 6.50 -1.53
CA TRP A 10 -19.32 5.48 -1.59
C TRP A 10 -19.70 5.08 -3.01
N GLN A 11 -19.61 6.00 -3.99
CA GLN A 11 -19.86 5.71 -5.41
C GLN A 11 -18.76 4.79 -5.97
N ALA A 12 -17.50 4.99 -5.57
CA ALA A 12 -16.42 4.09 -5.93
C ALA A 12 -16.63 2.67 -5.37
N GLY A 13 -17.16 2.56 -4.15
CA GLY A 13 -17.56 1.27 -3.56
C GLY A 13 -18.68 0.60 -4.34
N LEU A 14 -19.75 1.34 -4.67
CA LEU A 14 -20.86 0.82 -5.47
C LEU A 14 -20.43 0.39 -6.87
N MET A 15 -19.55 1.13 -7.53
CA MET A 15 -19.04 0.75 -8.86
C MET A 15 -18.27 -0.56 -8.82
N ARG A 16 -17.47 -0.80 -7.77
CA ARG A 16 -16.76 -2.07 -7.57
C ARG A 16 -17.73 -3.23 -7.35
N LEU A 17 -18.74 -3.03 -6.48
CA LEU A 17 -19.77 -4.05 -6.23
C LEU A 17 -20.58 -4.35 -7.49
N ALA A 18 -20.95 -3.31 -8.26
CA ALA A 18 -21.64 -3.50 -9.54
C ALA A 18 -20.79 -4.29 -10.55
N GLY A 19 -19.48 -4.02 -10.61
CA GLY A 19 -18.55 -4.79 -11.44
C GLY A 19 -18.48 -6.27 -11.05
N ILE A 20 -18.41 -6.57 -9.75
CA ILE A 20 -18.43 -7.93 -9.23
C ILE A 20 -19.76 -8.63 -9.59
N ALA A 21 -20.89 -7.96 -9.36
CA ALA A 21 -22.20 -8.50 -9.69
C ALA A 21 -22.36 -8.74 -11.19
N ALA A 22 -21.93 -7.82 -12.04
CA ALA A 22 -21.95 -7.99 -13.49
C ALA A 22 -21.09 -9.16 -13.94
N GLY A 23 -19.89 -9.32 -13.38
CA GLY A 23 -19.02 -10.49 -13.65
C GLY A 23 -19.66 -11.80 -13.25
N ALA A 24 -20.32 -11.86 -12.10
CA ALA A 24 -21.04 -13.04 -11.63
C ALA A 24 -22.21 -13.39 -12.58
N VAL A 25 -23.01 -12.39 -12.99
CA VAL A 25 -24.10 -12.59 -13.95
C VAL A 25 -23.58 -13.11 -15.30
N MET A 26 -22.48 -12.52 -15.80
CA MET A 26 -21.87 -12.98 -17.05
C MET A 26 -21.35 -14.41 -16.95
N ALA A 27 -20.75 -14.81 -15.83
CA ALA A 27 -20.32 -16.19 -15.60
C ALA A 27 -21.51 -17.16 -15.62
N MET A 28 -22.64 -16.80 -15.01
CA MET A 28 -23.86 -17.61 -15.05
C MET A 28 -24.42 -17.74 -16.47
N LEU A 29 -24.51 -16.62 -17.21
CA LEU A 29 -25.15 -16.60 -18.51
C LEU A 29 -24.29 -17.19 -19.62
N CYS A 30 -23.00 -16.91 -19.63
CA CYS A 30 -22.07 -17.27 -20.71
C CYS A 30 -21.35 -18.59 -20.46
N GLN A 31 -21.11 -18.96 -19.20
CA GLN A 31 -20.33 -20.13 -18.84
C GLN A 31 -21.19 -21.23 -18.16
N GLY A 32 -22.44 -20.93 -17.85
CA GLY A 32 -23.36 -21.90 -17.20
C GLY A 32 -22.95 -22.25 -15.76
N VAL A 33 -22.14 -21.40 -15.13
CA VAL A 33 -21.65 -21.61 -13.75
C VAL A 33 -22.80 -21.42 -12.77
N SER A 34 -22.93 -22.33 -11.79
CA SER A 34 -23.98 -22.21 -10.78
C SER A 34 -23.73 -21.07 -9.81
N LEU A 35 -24.76 -20.51 -9.20
CA LEU A 35 -24.63 -19.50 -8.14
C LEU A 35 -23.79 -20.03 -6.96
N HIS A 36 -23.93 -21.32 -6.64
CA HIS A 36 -23.14 -21.97 -5.59
C HIS A 36 -21.63 -21.92 -5.90
N ASP A 37 -21.25 -22.24 -7.14
CA ASP A 37 -19.84 -22.23 -7.55
C ASP A 37 -19.27 -20.80 -7.55
N ILE A 38 -20.07 -19.81 -7.98
CA ILE A 38 -19.67 -18.40 -7.89
C ILE A 38 -19.41 -17.99 -6.45
N LEU A 39 -20.31 -18.31 -5.53
CA LEU A 39 -20.14 -18.00 -4.11
C LEU A 39 -18.92 -18.74 -3.51
N THR A 40 -18.70 -19.97 -3.93
CA THR A 40 -17.52 -20.76 -3.53
C THR A 40 -16.24 -20.12 -4.03
N VAL A 41 -16.18 -19.69 -5.29
CA VAL A 41 -15.02 -18.98 -5.86
C VAL A 41 -14.81 -17.62 -5.17
N MET A 42 -15.86 -16.88 -4.89
CA MET A 42 -15.75 -15.62 -4.15
C MET A 42 -15.20 -15.84 -2.73
N TYR A 43 -15.56 -16.92 -2.08
CA TYR A 43 -15.12 -17.23 -0.71
C TYR A 43 -13.71 -17.82 -0.69
N SER A 44 -13.47 -18.91 -1.41
CA SER A 44 -12.20 -19.68 -1.35
C SER A 44 -11.20 -19.34 -2.46
N GLY A 45 -11.63 -18.63 -3.50
CA GLY A 45 -10.82 -18.26 -4.64
C GLY A 45 -11.01 -19.17 -5.85
N PHE A 46 -10.43 -18.73 -6.96
CA PHE A 46 -10.43 -19.49 -8.22
C PHE A 46 -9.15 -20.33 -8.31
N SER A 47 -9.30 -21.58 -8.76
CA SER A 47 -8.19 -22.49 -9.03
C SER A 47 -8.42 -23.20 -10.33
N ALA A 48 -7.46 -23.12 -11.24
CA ALA A 48 -7.44 -23.84 -12.50
C ALA A 48 -6.04 -24.43 -12.73
N ASP A 49 -5.97 -25.53 -13.42
CA ASP A 49 -4.74 -26.08 -13.95
C ASP A 49 -4.76 -25.96 -15.48
N THR A 50 -3.93 -25.08 -16.00
CA THR A 50 -3.81 -24.81 -17.45
C THR A 50 -2.61 -25.49 -18.08
N GLY A 51 -1.85 -26.29 -17.30
CA GLY A 51 -0.60 -26.89 -17.74
C GLY A 51 0.59 -25.91 -17.83
N SER A 52 0.38 -24.64 -17.44
CA SER A 52 1.44 -23.62 -17.40
C SER A 52 1.50 -22.96 -16.02
N ASP A 53 2.64 -23.10 -15.35
CA ASP A 53 2.84 -22.55 -14.00
C ASP A 53 2.66 -21.02 -13.97
N VAL A 54 3.09 -20.33 -15.04
CA VAL A 54 2.95 -18.87 -15.15
C VAL A 54 1.47 -18.48 -15.22
N VAL A 55 0.68 -19.15 -16.07
CA VAL A 55 -0.75 -18.89 -16.19
C VAL A 55 -1.48 -19.27 -14.92
N ASN A 56 -1.16 -20.42 -14.34
CA ASN A 56 -1.73 -20.86 -13.06
C ASN A 56 -1.46 -19.87 -11.94
N SER A 57 -0.25 -19.31 -11.85
CA SER A 57 0.08 -18.30 -10.84
C SER A 57 -0.70 -16.98 -11.02
N MET A 58 -1.12 -16.66 -12.23
CA MET A 58 -1.93 -15.48 -12.52
C MET A 58 -3.42 -15.71 -12.25
N LEU A 59 -3.93 -16.90 -12.57
CA LEU A 59 -5.36 -17.25 -12.45
C LEU A 59 -5.73 -17.69 -11.04
N ASN A 60 -4.87 -18.48 -10.38
CA ASN A 60 -5.14 -19.03 -9.07
C ASN A 60 -4.99 -17.94 -7.99
N ARG A 61 -6.06 -17.18 -7.82
CA ARG A 61 -6.15 -16.11 -6.83
C ARG A 61 -7.09 -16.51 -5.71
N GLY A 62 -6.64 -16.29 -4.48
CA GLY A 62 -7.47 -16.56 -3.31
C GLY A 62 -8.69 -15.63 -3.27
N GLY A 63 -9.81 -16.16 -2.79
CA GLY A 63 -11.01 -15.39 -2.55
C GLY A 63 -10.95 -14.60 -1.25
N PHE A 64 -12.12 -14.40 -0.62
CA PHE A 64 -12.25 -13.70 0.66
C PHE A 64 -11.33 -14.28 1.75
N THR A 65 -11.21 -15.61 1.80
CA THR A 65 -10.37 -16.29 2.80
C THR A 65 -8.90 -15.90 2.73
N SER A 66 -8.36 -15.63 1.53
CA SER A 66 -6.98 -15.18 1.37
C SER A 66 -6.75 -13.78 1.95
N MET A 67 -7.80 -12.95 2.05
CA MET A 67 -7.75 -11.62 2.61
C MET A 67 -7.81 -11.62 4.14
N LEU A 68 -8.26 -12.71 4.77
CA LEU A 68 -8.38 -12.80 6.24
C LEU A 68 -7.03 -12.63 6.93
N SER A 69 -5.96 -13.16 6.37
CA SER A 69 -4.61 -12.98 6.92
C SER A 69 -4.18 -11.50 6.86
N THR A 70 -4.48 -10.81 5.76
CA THR A 70 -4.19 -9.38 5.59
C THR A 70 -5.04 -8.54 6.55
N ILE A 71 -6.32 -8.86 6.71
CA ILE A 71 -7.22 -8.19 7.66
C ILE A 71 -6.73 -8.41 9.09
N GLY A 72 -6.40 -9.66 9.44
CA GLY A 72 -5.84 -10.01 10.75
C GLY A 72 -4.55 -9.24 11.05
N LEU A 73 -3.68 -9.10 10.06
CA LEU A 73 -2.44 -8.33 10.18
C LEU A 73 -2.70 -6.83 10.38
N LEU A 74 -3.67 -6.26 9.66
CA LEU A 74 -4.08 -4.85 9.83
C LEU A 74 -4.64 -4.59 11.23
N ILE A 75 -5.46 -5.51 11.74
CA ILE A 75 -6.00 -5.43 13.10
C ILE A 75 -4.86 -5.54 14.12
N ALA A 76 -3.96 -6.52 13.95
CA ALA A 76 -2.80 -6.70 14.82
C ALA A 76 -1.88 -5.46 14.80
N ALA A 77 -1.61 -4.89 13.64
CA ALA A 77 -0.83 -3.64 13.50
C ALA A 77 -1.51 -2.46 14.20
N GLY A 78 -2.84 -2.35 14.09
CA GLY A 78 -3.62 -1.33 14.79
C GLY A 78 -3.55 -1.48 16.32
N ILE A 79 -3.69 -2.71 16.83
CA ILE A 79 -3.56 -3.02 18.26
C ILE A 79 -2.13 -2.76 18.73
N PHE A 80 -1.11 -3.14 17.94
CA PHE A 80 0.29 -2.96 18.28
C PHE A 80 0.71 -1.47 18.34
N GLY A 81 0.01 -0.61 17.63
CA GLY A 81 0.24 0.84 17.67
C GLY A 81 0.02 1.46 19.05
N ALA A 82 -0.90 0.93 19.87
CA ALA A 82 -1.17 1.45 21.21
C ALA A 82 0.00 1.21 22.19
N PRO A 83 0.54 -0.02 22.36
CA PRO A 83 1.74 -0.26 23.16
C PRO A 83 2.96 0.55 22.73
N LEU A 84 3.15 0.76 21.42
CA LEU A 84 4.26 1.59 20.92
C LEU A 84 4.16 3.04 21.39
N ARG A 85 2.94 3.58 21.49
CA ARG A 85 2.70 4.91 22.05
C ARG A 85 2.98 4.96 23.54
N THR A 86 2.47 4.00 24.30
CA THR A 86 2.68 3.95 25.76
C THR A 86 4.13 3.66 26.15
N ALA A 87 4.87 2.94 25.32
CA ALA A 87 6.30 2.68 25.50
C ALA A 87 7.19 3.88 25.13
N GLY A 88 6.62 5.00 24.68
CA GLY A 88 7.39 6.18 24.28
C GLY A 88 8.16 6.05 22.96
N VAL A 89 8.04 4.94 22.26
CA VAL A 89 8.72 4.74 20.95
C VAL A 89 8.24 5.76 19.93
N VAL A 90 6.95 6.05 19.97
CA VAL A 90 6.34 7.07 19.10
C VAL A 90 6.95 8.44 19.38
N ASP A 91 7.10 8.81 20.66
CA ASP A 91 7.64 10.10 21.07
C ASP A 91 9.10 10.26 20.63
N VAL A 92 9.91 9.20 20.70
CA VAL A 92 11.31 9.23 20.20
C VAL A 92 11.34 9.42 18.69
N LEU A 93 10.47 8.73 17.94
CA LEU A 93 10.39 8.88 16.48
C LEU A 93 9.85 10.25 16.09
N LEU A 94 8.86 10.77 16.81
CA LEU A 94 8.34 12.12 16.60
C LEU A 94 9.40 13.18 16.93
N ALA A 95 10.10 13.05 18.04
CA ALA A 95 11.20 13.96 18.40
C ALA A 95 12.31 13.97 17.32
N PHE A 96 12.59 12.82 16.70
CA PHE A 96 13.52 12.76 15.56
C PHE A 96 12.99 13.55 14.36
N VAL A 97 11.70 13.37 14.02
CA VAL A 97 11.08 14.14 12.92
C VAL A 97 11.04 15.62 13.24
N GLU A 98 10.61 16.02 14.43
CA GLU A 98 10.54 17.41 14.88
C GLU A 98 11.92 18.09 14.92
N ARG A 99 12.96 17.35 15.29
CA ARG A 99 14.34 17.87 15.26
C ARG A 99 14.79 18.26 13.85
N ILE A 100 14.30 17.56 12.83
CA ILE A 100 14.60 17.85 11.42
C ILE A 100 13.57 18.83 10.85
N ALA A 101 12.32 18.76 11.30
CA ALA A 101 11.18 19.52 10.84
C ALA A 101 11.19 20.93 11.41
N LYS A 102 11.92 21.83 10.78
CA LYS A 102 11.88 23.29 11.09
C LYS A 102 10.92 24.05 10.17
N THR A 103 10.54 23.47 9.08
CA THR A 103 9.67 24.05 8.03
C THR A 103 8.77 22.98 7.46
N SER A 104 7.69 23.35 6.76
CA SER A 104 6.82 22.43 6.03
C SER A 104 7.60 21.49 5.10
N ARG A 105 8.64 21.99 4.45
CA ARG A 105 9.51 21.22 3.55
C ARG A 105 10.32 20.17 4.31
N SER A 106 10.98 20.57 5.39
CA SER A 106 11.77 19.63 6.20
C SER A 106 10.89 18.62 6.93
N MET A 107 9.63 18.97 7.27
CA MET A 107 8.65 18.03 7.81
C MET A 107 8.33 16.94 6.78
N SER A 108 8.01 17.30 5.54
CA SER A 108 7.75 16.33 4.48
C SER A 108 8.94 15.41 4.21
N LEU A 109 10.17 15.96 4.20
CA LEU A 109 11.39 15.16 4.05
C LEU A 109 11.64 14.24 5.25
N GLY A 110 11.42 14.73 6.46
CA GLY A 110 11.57 13.93 7.68
C GLY A 110 10.64 12.72 7.70
N VAL A 111 9.38 12.93 7.32
CA VAL A 111 8.38 11.84 7.20
C VAL A 111 8.73 10.87 6.06
N LEU A 112 9.21 11.38 4.92
CA LEU A 112 9.65 10.55 3.81
C LEU A 112 10.78 9.61 4.24
N ILE A 113 11.80 10.13 4.91
CA ILE A 113 12.92 9.34 5.42
C ILE A 113 12.45 8.35 6.49
N LEU A 114 11.65 8.81 7.46
CA LEU A 114 11.10 7.96 8.50
C LEU A 114 10.32 6.78 7.91
N HIS A 115 9.42 7.06 6.97
CA HIS A 115 8.61 6.03 6.34
C HIS A 115 9.45 5.08 5.48
N ALA A 116 10.42 5.60 4.72
CA ALA A 116 11.33 4.78 3.92
C ALA A 116 12.14 3.81 4.78
N VAL A 117 12.71 4.29 5.89
CA VAL A 117 13.46 3.46 6.83
C VAL A 117 12.55 2.42 7.50
N PHE A 118 11.39 2.85 8.00
CA PHE A 118 10.44 1.95 8.66
C PHE A 118 9.91 0.89 7.70
N PHE A 119 9.59 1.28 6.45
CA PHE A 119 9.19 0.35 5.42
C PHE A 119 10.31 -0.63 5.05
N THR A 120 11.54 -0.15 4.89
CA THR A 120 12.68 -1.02 4.56
C THR A 120 12.92 -2.06 5.66
N ILE A 121 12.76 -1.69 6.93
CA ILE A 121 12.89 -2.63 8.04
C ILE A 121 11.75 -3.66 8.04
N THR A 122 10.51 -3.21 7.90
CA THR A 122 9.33 -4.08 8.03
C THR A 122 9.00 -4.87 6.76
N GLY A 123 9.33 -4.35 5.58
CA GLY A 123 8.95 -4.91 4.28
C GLY A 123 7.43 -4.91 4.00
N ALA A 124 6.64 -4.26 4.84
CA ALA A 124 5.19 -4.37 4.84
C ALA A 124 4.51 -3.00 4.88
N TYR A 125 4.03 -2.52 3.71
CA TYR A 125 3.36 -1.22 3.61
C TYR A 125 2.02 -1.18 4.39
N TYR A 126 1.32 -2.28 4.51
CA TYR A 126 0.10 -2.39 5.30
C TYR A 126 0.35 -2.29 6.82
N VAL A 127 1.59 -2.46 7.27
CA VAL A 127 2.01 -2.16 8.65
C VAL A 127 2.54 -0.73 8.75
N SER A 128 3.39 -0.32 7.80
CA SER A 128 4.04 0.99 7.85
C SER A 128 3.05 2.15 7.72
N TYR A 129 2.02 2.02 6.87
CA TYR A 129 1.04 3.10 6.69
C TYR A 129 0.23 3.43 7.94
N PRO A 130 -0.43 2.48 8.62
CA PRO A 130 -1.18 2.82 9.83
C PRO A 130 -0.27 3.23 10.99
N VAL A 131 0.93 2.66 11.10
CA VAL A 131 1.86 3.00 12.18
C VAL A 131 2.44 4.39 11.96
N VAL A 132 3.18 4.62 10.89
CA VAL A 132 3.82 5.92 10.61
C VAL A 132 2.78 7.00 10.36
N GLY A 133 1.74 6.71 9.56
CA GLY A 133 0.65 7.66 9.30
C GLY A 133 -0.11 8.04 10.56
N GLY A 134 -0.35 7.09 11.46
CA GLY A 134 -0.98 7.33 12.75
C GLY A 134 -0.13 8.23 13.69
N MET A 135 1.19 8.13 13.60
CA MET A 135 2.13 8.95 14.37
C MET A 135 2.13 10.41 13.91
N VAL A 136 2.25 10.64 12.59
CA VAL A 136 2.56 11.96 12.04
C VAL A 136 1.35 12.73 11.51
N LYS A 137 0.17 12.11 11.42
CA LYS A 137 -1.04 12.71 10.82
C LYS A 137 -1.46 14.03 11.48
N ASP A 138 -1.24 14.17 12.77
CA ASP A 138 -1.66 15.31 13.55
C ASP A 138 -0.62 16.44 13.52
N LEU A 139 0.64 16.14 13.17
CA LEU A 139 1.71 17.13 12.96
C LEU A 139 1.57 17.89 11.63
N TYR A 140 1.00 17.26 10.58
CA TYR A 140 0.91 17.88 9.25
C TYR A 140 0.16 19.23 9.26
N PRO A 141 -1.02 19.35 9.92
CA PRO A 141 -1.71 20.62 10.04
C PRO A 141 -0.91 21.70 10.80
N GLU A 142 -0.11 21.31 11.78
CA GLU A 142 0.73 22.26 12.56
C GLU A 142 1.81 22.91 11.67
N TYR A 143 2.27 22.19 10.64
CA TYR A 143 3.20 22.70 9.63
C TYR A 143 2.51 23.26 8.38
N HIS A 144 1.19 23.54 8.44
CA HIS A 144 0.39 24.03 7.31
C HIS A 144 0.41 23.10 6.07
N LEU A 145 0.54 21.79 6.32
CA LEU A 145 0.51 20.78 5.30
C LEU A 145 -0.84 20.03 5.31
N ASP A 146 -1.40 19.80 4.14
CA ASP A 146 -2.59 18.98 4.00
C ASP A 146 -2.28 17.50 4.27
N ARG A 147 -3.24 16.77 4.84
CA ARG A 147 -3.14 15.32 5.02
C ARG A 147 -2.99 14.55 3.71
N LYS A 148 -3.41 15.12 2.57
CA LYS A 148 -3.16 14.54 1.24
C LYS A 148 -1.67 14.43 0.93
N ASN A 149 -0.86 15.37 1.38
CA ASN A 149 0.59 15.36 1.18
C ASN A 149 1.26 14.23 1.98
N LEU A 150 0.75 13.94 3.20
CA LEU A 150 1.19 12.77 3.97
C LEU A 150 0.93 11.48 3.19
N MET A 151 -0.30 11.29 2.71
CA MET A 151 -0.66 10.08 1.96
C MET A 151 0.20 9.92 0.71
N ARG A 152 0.47 11.01 -0.01
CA ARG A 152 1.35 11.00 -1.18
C ARG A 152 2.77 10.58 -0.80
N THR A 153 3.38 11.23 0.19
CA THR A 153 4.75 10.90 0.66
C THR A 153 4.86 9.42 1.04
N MET A 154 3.86 8.89 1.71
CA MET A 154 3.85 7.48 2.12
C MET A 154 3.65 6.53 0.94
N LEU A 155 2.77 6.87 -0.02
CA LEU A 155 2.57 6.08 -1.22
C LEU A 155 3.83 6.05 -2.09
N ASP A 156 4.46 7.20 -2.32
CA ASP A 156 5.66 7.29 -3.16
C ASP A 156 6.83 6.46 -2.60
N THR A 157 7.01 6.47 -1.28
CA THR A 157 8.05 5.65 -0.63
C THR A 157 7.65 4.18 -0.52
N GLY A 158 6.42 3.87 -0.10
CA GLY A 158 5.97 2.50 0.10
C GLY A 158 5.87 1.72 -1.20
N THR A 159 5.21 2.26 -2.21
CA THR A 159 5.05 1.58 -3.51
C THR A 159 6.35 1.55 -4.31
N GLY A 160 7.17 2.60 -4.24
CA GLY A 160 8.47 2.65 -4.91
C GLY A 160 9.49 1.67 -4.31
N LEU A 161 9.56 1.57 -2.99
CA LEU A 161 10.49 0.66 -2.31
C LEU A 161 10.02 -0.79 -2.31
N ALA A 162 8.70 -1.06 -2.35
CA ALA A 162 8.17 -2.40 -2.17
C ALA A 162 8.78 -3.45 -3.10
N PRO A 163 8.90 -3.24 -4.43
CA PRO A 163 9.56 -4.22 -5.30
C PRO A 163 11.07 -4.31 -5.09
N MET A 164 11.70 -3.30 -4.49
CA MET A 164 13.16 -3.25 -4.30
C MET A 164 13.60 -3.93 -3.00
N VAL A 165 12.72 -4.02 -2.01
CA VAL A 165 12.99 -4.67 -0.72
C VAL A 165 12.72 -6.17 -0.84
N SER A 166 13.78 -6.99 -0.81
CA SER A 166 13.71 -8.43 -1.09
C SER A 166 12.80 -9.22 -0.13
N TRP A 167 12.68 -8.79 1.11
CA TRP A 167 11.81 -9.44 2.12
C TRP A 167 10.40 -8.87 2.16
N SER A 168 10.07 -7.89 1.34
CA SER A 168 8.69 -7.48 1.15
C SER A 168 7.91 -8.51 0.33
N THR A 169 6.60 -8.58 0.52
CA THR A 169 5.75 -9.48 -0.28
C THR A 169 5.83 -9.15 -1.77
N THR A 170 5.84 -7.87 -2.13
CA THR A 170 5.96 -7.41 -3.53
C THR A 170 7.34 -7.70 -4.09
N GLY A 171 8.40 -7.45 -3.32
CA GLY A 171 9.78 -7.72 -3.75
C GLY A 171 10.03 -9.20 -3.97
N SER A 172 9.60 -10.05 -3.03
CA SER A 172 9.70 -11.50 -3.15
C SER A 172 8.93 -12.02 -4.38
N TYR A 173 7.69 -11.55 -4.58
CA TYR A 173 6.89 -11.91 -5.76
C TYR A 173 7.57 -11.47 -7.07
N THR A 174 8.08 -10.25 -7.13
CA THR A 174 8.72 -9.72 -8.33
C THR A 174 10.00 -10.50 -8.66
N ALA A 175 10.86 -10.75 -7.66
CA ALA A 175 12.09 -11.52 -7.85
C ALA A 175 11.80 -12.95 -8.32
N THR A 176 10.80 -13.61 -7.73
CA THR A 176 10.40 -14.97 -8.12
C THR A 176 9.84 -15.00 -9.54
N THR A 177 9.00 -14.03 -9.89
CA THR A 177 8.36 -13.99 -11.22
C THR A 177 9.35 -13.66 -12.33
N LEU A 178 10.29 -12.75 -12.08
CA LEU A 178 11.31 -12.35 -13.07
C LEU A 178 12.50 -13.32 -13.11
N GLY A 179 12.67 -14.16 -12.10
CA GLY A 179 13.84 -15.05 -11.99
C GLY A 179 15.15 -14.32 -11.72
N VAL A 180 15.12 -13.06 -11.27
CA VAL A 180 16.30 -12.24 -10.99
C VAL A 180 16.17 -11.55 -9.62
N SER A 181 17.31 -11.21 -9.02
CA SER A 181 17.29 -10.52 -7.72
C SER A 181 16.74 -9.09 -7.83
N ASN A 182 16.14 -8.59 -6.75
CA ASN A 182 15.58 -7.24 -6.70
C ASN A 182 16.61 -6.17 -7.07
N LEU A 183 17.85 -6.30 -6.62
CA LEU A 183 18.91 -5.35 -6.94
C LEU A 183 19.33 -5.40 -8.42
N ALA A 184 19.19 -6.54 -9.08
CA ALA A 184 19.55 -6.68 -10.50
C ALA A 184 18.54 -5.98 -11.42
N PHE A 185 17.24 -6.02 -11.12
CA PHE A 185 16.26 -5.34 -11.96
C PHE A 185 15.99 -3.88 -11.56
N ALA A 186 16.31 -3.48 -10.33
CA ALA A 186 16.04 -2.13 -9.82
C ALA A 186 16.54 -0.99 -10.73
N PRO A 187 17.77 -1.03 -11.31
CA PRO A 187 18.23 0.00 -12.23
C PRO A 187 17.40 0.12 -13.50
N PHE A 188 16.79 -0.99 -13.95
CA PHE A 188 15.97 -1.06 -15.16
C PHE A 188 14.49 -0.72 -14.91
N ALA A 189 14.12 -0.43 -13.67
CA ALA A 189 12.76 -0.07 -13.27
C ALA A 189 12.69 1.40 -12.78
N PRO A 190 12.90 2.39 -13.67
CA PRO A 190 13.03 3.80 -13.29
C PRO A 190 11.79 4.34 -12.56
N MET A 191 10.60 3.80 -12.83
CA MET A 191 9.37 4.22 -12.15
C MET A 191 9.43 4.02 -10.63
N LEU A 192 10.19 3.03 -10.15
CA LEU A 192 10.28 2.72 -8.71
C LEU A 192 11.08 3.78 -7.95
N TRP A 193 12.29 4.08 -8.41
CA TRP A 193 13.13 5.06 -7.72
C TRP A 193 12.83 6.50 -8.13
N LEU A 194 12.30 6.74 -9.34
CA LEU A 194 11.83 8.08 -9.73
C LEU A 194 10.68 8.56 -8.87
N SER A 195 9.77 7.69 -8.42
CA SER A 195 8.70 8.10 -7.50
C SER A 195 9.26 8.73 -6.23
N ILE A 196 10.31 8.15 -5.67
CA ILE A 196 11.01 8.65 -4.48
C ILE A 196 11.73 9.97 -4.80
N VAL A 197 12.44 10.02 -5.94
CA VAL A 197 13.15 11.24 -6.39
C VAL A 197 12.16 12.39 -6.55
N PHE A 198 11.05 12.18 -7.22
CA PHE A 198 10.01 13.19 -7.37
C PHE A 198 9.38 13.59 -6.03
N SER A 199 9.16 12.65 -5.11
CA SER A 199 8.67 12.96 -3.78
C SER A 199 9.65 13.87 -3.01
N VAL A 200 10.95 13.62 -3.14
CA VAL A 200 11.99 14.51 -2.58
C VAL A 200 11.94 15.89 -3.24
N ILE A 201 11.85 15.96 -4.57
CA ILE A 201 11.76 17.23 -5.31
C ILE A 201 10.52 18.02 -4.85
N TYR A 202 9.36 17.40 -4.74
CA TYR A 202 8.14 18.05 -4.26
C TYR A 202 8.28 18.54 -2.80
N ALA A 203 8.89 17.73 -1.94
CA ALA A 203 9.13 18.12 -0.55
C ALA A 203 10.07 19.33 -0.45
N VAL A 204 11.11 19.41 -1.30
CA VAL A 204 12.07 20.52 -1.32
C VAL A 204 11.51 21.78 -1.98
N THR A 205 10.80 21.63 -3.10
CA THR A 205 10.25 22.77 -3.85
C THR A 205 8.99 23.35 -3.19
N GLY A 206 8.26 22.53 -2.43
CA GLY A 206 6.98 22.91 -1.84
C GLY A 206 5.84 22.98 -2.87
N ILE A 207 6.02 22.39 -4.05
CA ILE A 207 5.01 22.30 -5.11
C ILE A 207 4.18 21.04 -4.83
N GLY A 208 2.95 21.17 -4.29
CA GLY A 208 2.09 20.00 -4.07
C GLY A 208 0.91 20.26 -3.17
#